data_41ea26f7d1f323bb5c28795b90d564ca
#
_entry.id   41ea26f7d1f323bb5c28795b90d564ca
#
_cell.length_a   1.000
_cell.length_b   1.000
_cell.length_c   1.000
_cell.angle_alpha   90.00
_cell.angle_beta   90.00
_cell.angle_gamma   90.00
#
_symmetry.space_group_name_H-M   'P 1'
#
loop_
_entity.id
_entity.type
_entity.pdbx_description
1 polymer ?
#
loop_
_entity_poly.entity_id
_entity_poly.type
_entity_poly.pdbx_seq_one_letter_code
_entity_poly.pdbx_strand_id
1 'polypeptide(L)'
;MSKLGWIAVLFVFTAAPAAAQQSAIPDLRGTWKGNSESVILGAGNPHHAAAPSDQPRLNSVAFTVTIDKQDGRRFSGTFSSARGNDKFVAVISRNNTILLVDDDGYTVGTVLAPNRMEWCYMHLSQNTRVASCTELTKQP
;
A
#
# COMPACT_ATOMS: atom_id res chain seq x y z
N MET A 1 -64.24 31.66 30.33
CA MET A 1 -62.84 32.10 30.04
C MET A 1 -61.96 30.88 30.21
N SER A 2 -61.65 30.18 29.12
CA SER A 2 -60.89 28.93 29.08
C SER A 2 -59.41 29.26 28.87
N LYS A 3 -58.52 28.86 29.81
CA LYS A 3 -57.08 28.97 29.65
C LYS A 3 -56.52 27.68 29.05
N LEU A 4 -56.11 27.75 27.77
CA LEU A 4 -55.37 26.68 27.09
C LEU A 4 -53.91 26.75 27.57
N GLY A 5 -53.48 25.74 28.30
CA GLY A 5 -52.07 25.54 28.65
C GLY A 5 -51.30 24.85 27.52
N TRP A 6 -50.26 25.50 27.01
CA TRP A 6 -49.34 24.91 26.04
C TRP A 6 -48.29 24.06 26.78
N ILE A 7 -48.29 22.74 26.50
CA ILE A 7 -47.26 21.84 27.00
C ILE A 7 -46.16 21.81 25.92
N ALA A 8 -45.00 22.39 26.21
CA ALA A 8 -43.83 22.27 25.37
C ALA A 8 -43.11 20.95 25.66
N VAL A 9 -43.15 20.03 24.69
CA VAL A 9 -42.41 18.77 24.74
C VAL A 9 -40.96 19.02 24.29
N LEU A 10 -39.99 18.99 25.20
CA LEU A 10 -38.57 19.06 24.89
C LEU A 10 -38.11 17.68 24.39
N PHE A 11 -37.79 17.57 23.11
CA PHE A 11 -37.06 16.41 22.55
C PHE A 11 -35.58 16.55 22.86
N VAL A 12 -35.06 15.74 23.79
CA VAL A 12 -33.63 15.60 24.05
C VAL A 12 -33.06 14.61 23.04
N PHE A 13 -32.39 15.09 22.01
CA PHE A 13 -31.58 14.23 21.11
C PHE A 13 -30.31 13.81 21.81
N THR A 14 -30.23 12.55 22.25
CA THR A 14 -28.97 11.94 22.70
C THR A 14 -28.18 11.51 21.48
N ALA A 15 -27.14 12.26 21.11
CA ALA A 15 -26.15 11.84 20.12
C ALA A 15 -25.32 10.68 20.74
N ALA A 16 -25.54 9.45 20.26
CA ALA A 16 -24.69 8.34 20.60
C ALA A 16 -23.29 8.55 19.94
N PRO A 17 -22.17 8.38 20.66
CA PRO A 17 -20.85 8.47 20.06
C PRO A 17 -20.73 7.34 19.02
N ALA A 18 -20.47 7.70 17.75
CA ALA A 18 -20.08 6.74 16.72
C ALA A 18 -18.71 6.18 17.11
N ALA A 19 -18.69 4.97 17.67
CA ALA A 19 -17.43 4.24 17.88
C ALA A 19 -16.80 4.01 16.50
N ALA A 20 -15.66 4.61 16.24
CA ALA A 20 -14.89 4.37 15.02
C ALA A 20 -14.56 2.87 14.98
N GLN A 21 -15.24 2.13 14.12
CA GLN A 21 -15.05 0.70 13.94
C GLN A 21 -13.65 0.48 13.37
N GLN A 22 -12.73 -0.01 14.19
CA GLN A 22 -11.38 -0.31 13.76
C GLN A 22 -11.48 -1.42 12.70
N SER A 23 -11.18 -1.10 11.44
CA SER A 23 -11.24 -2.07 10.34
C SER A 23 -10.40 -3.29 10.67
N ALA A 24 -10.93 -4.49 10.40
CA ALA A 24 -10.21 -5.73 10.60
C ALA A 24 -8.88 -5.70 9.82
N ILE A 25 -7.81 -6.22 10.43
CA ILE A 25 -6.51 -6.31 9.77
C ILE A 25 -6.66 -7.29 8.59
N PRO A 26 -6.35 -6.87 7.35
CA PRO A 26 -6.49 -7.75 6.20
C PRO A 26 -5.46 -8.88 6.24
N ASP A 27 -5.85 -10.09 5.81
CA ASP A 27 -4.91 -11.20 5.56
C ASP A 27 -4.30 -11.05 4.16
N LEU A 28 -3.04 -10.64 4.13
CA LEU A 28 -2.29 -10.39 2.90
C LEU A 28 -1.49 -11.60 2.43
N ARG A 29 -1.44 -12.72 3.19
CA ARG A 29 -0.67 -13.92 2.81
C ARG A 29 -1.09 -14.45 1.46
N GLY A 30 -0.12 -14.97 0.70
CA GLY A 30 -0.31 -15.55 -0.63
C GLY A 30 0.49 -14.84 -1.70
N THR A 31 0.18 -15.15 -2.95
CA THR A 31 0.86 -14.63 -4.14
C THR A 31 0.05 -13.51 -4.78
N TRP A 32 0.74 -12.47 -5.16
CA TRP A 32 0.19 -11.29 -5.78
C TRP A 32 0.96 -10.96 -7.05
N LYS A 33 0.30 -10.49 -8.09
CA LYS A 33 0.93 -10.12 -9.36
C LYS A 33 0.44 -8.77 -9.87
N GLY A 34 1.33 -8.04 -10.53
CA GLY A 34 1.02 -6.78 -11.19
C GLY A 34 2.13 -6.31 -12.10
N ASN A 35 1.84 -5.29 -12.89
CA ASN A 35 2.84 -4.57 -13.67
C ASN A 35 3.09 -3.22 -13.05
N SER A 36 4.36 -2.88 -12.83
CA SER A 36 4.74 -1.55 -12.37
C SER A 36 4.77 -0.57 -13.53
N GLU A 37 4.42 0.66 -13.22
CA GLU A 37 4.70 1.82 -14.05
C GLU A 37 5.75 2.67 -13.33
N SER A 38 6.87 2.93 -13.98
CA SER A 38 8.00 3.60 -13.35
C SER A 38 8.60 4.72 -14.18
N VAL A 39 9.18 5.68 -13.47
CA VAL A 39 10.06 6.72 -14.03
C VAL A 39 11.44 6.55 -13.41
N ILE A 40 12.46 6.50 -14.26
CA ILE A 40 13.85 6.25 -13.89
C ILE A 40 14.72 7.40 -14.37
N LEU A 41 15.56 7.94 -13.48
CA LEU A 41 16.62 8.88 -13.82
C LEU A 41 17.96 8.32 -13.33
N GLY A 42 18.97 8.33 -14.17
CA GLY A 42 20.27 7.76 -13.88
C GLY A 42 20.39 6.29 -14.30
N ALA A 43 21.07 5.46 -13.51
CA ALA A 43 21.46 4.09 -13.89
C ALA A 43 20.37 3.03 -13.75
N GLY A 44 19.26 3.32 -13.08
CA GLY A 44 18.29 2.28 -12.66
C GLY A 44 18.79 1.46 -11.46
N ASN A 45 17.98 0.50 -11.04
CA ASN A 45 18.29 -0.45 -9.97
C ASN A 45 18.14 -1.89 -10.50
N PRO A 46 18.41 -2.94 -9.69
CA PRO A 46 18.31 -4.32 -10.18
C PRO A 46 17.00 -4.68 -10.87
N HIS A 47 15.86 -4.25 -10.37
CA HIS A 47 14.55 -4.54 -10.96
C HIS A 47 14.16 -3.59 -12.09
N HIS A 48 14.52 -2.32 -11.99
CA HIS A 48 14.22 -1.26 -12.96
C HIS A 48 15.46 -0.88 -13.77
N ALA A 49 16.17 -1.88 -14.29
CA ALA A 49 17.38 -1.61 -15.04
C ALA A 49 17.11 -0.84 -16.32
N ALA A 50 17.93 0.13 -16.53
CA ALA A 50 17.96 0.93 -17.74
C ALA A 50 19.41 1.37 -18.01
N ALA A 51 19.77 1.62 -19.27
CA ALA A 51 21.07 2.24 -19.56
C ALA A 51 21.14 3.61 -18.86
N PRO A 52 22.28 3.99 -18.26
CA PRO A 52 22.40 5.29 -17.61
C PRO A 52 21.99 6.44 -18.53
N SER A 53 21.23 7.39 -18.00
CA SER A 53 20.76 8.56 -18.74
C SER A 53 20.56 9.75 -17.80
N ASP A 54 20.84 10.94 -18.29
CA ASP A 54 20.53 12.22 -17.66
C ASP A 54 19.09 12.69 -17.93
N GLN A 55 18.33 11.94 -18.76
CA GLN A 55 16.93 12.19 -19.06
C GLN A 55 16.03 11.15 -18.39
N PRO A 56 14.86 11.54 -17.85
CA PRO A 56 13.88 10.62 -17.31
C PRO A 56 13.40 9.61 -18.36
N ARG A 57 13.24 8.36 -17.98
CA ARG A 57 12.76 7.27 -18.84
C ARG A 57 11.58 6.56 -18.19
N LEU A 58 10.61 6.21 -19.01
CA LEU A 58 9.46 5.40 -18.60
C LEU A 58 9.82 3.93 -18.75
N ASN A 59 9.37 3.11 -17.80
CA ASN A 59 9.57 1.67 -17.82
C ASN A 59 8.37 0.95 -17.22
N SER A 60 8.17 -0.30 -17.61
CA SER A 60 7.19 -1.19 -17.00
C SER A 60 7.81 -2.55 -16.73
N VAL A 61 7.56 -3.11 -15.55
CA VAL A 61 8.10 -4.39 -15.11
C VAL A 61 7.01 -5.22 -14.48
N ALA A 62 6.89 -6.49 -14.89
CA ALA A 62 6.01 -7.45 -14.24
C ALA A 62 6.62 -7.91 -12.91
N PHE A 63 5.83 -7.84 -11.84
CA PHE A 63 6.22 -8.28 -10.50
C PHE A 63 5.34 -9.39 -9.96
N THR A 64 5.96 -10.25 -9.17
CA THR A 64 5.29 -11.21 -8.30
C THR A 64 5.72 -10.93 -6.88
N VAL A 65 4.75 -10.80 -5.98
CA VAL A 65 4.98 -10.64 -4.54
C VAL A 65 4.44 -11.87 -3.84
N THR A 66 5.25 -12.51 -3.01
CA THR A 66 4.82 -13.62 -2.15
C THR A 66 4.92 -13.18 -0.70
N ILE A 67 3.79 -13.09 -0.02
CA ILE A 67 3.71 -12.82 1.41
C ILE A 67 3.54 -14.16 2.10
N ASP A 68 4.59 -14.64 2.75
CA ASP A 68 4.66 -15.97 3.38
C ASP A 68 4.37 -15.95 4.87
N LYS A 69 4.62 -14.82 5.54
CA LYS A 69 4.40 -14.65 6.98
C LYS A 69 3.62 -13.39 7.28
N GLN A 70 2.62 -13.52 8.13
CA GLN A 70 1.90 -12.38 8.73
C GLN A 70 1.52 -12.70 10.16
N ASP A 71 1.82 -11.77 11.08
CA ASP A 71 1.40 -11.76 12.47
C ASP A 71 0.77 -10.40 12.79
N GLY A 72 -0.55 -10.37 12.80
CA GLY A 72 -1.31 -9.13 12.91
C GLY A 72 -0.96 -8.15 11.80
N ARG A 73 -0.39 -7.01 12.16
CA ARG A 73 -0.01 -5.95 11.22
C ARG A 73 1.38 -6.12 10.63
N ARG A 74 2.18 -7.08 11.10
CA ARG A 74 3.57 -7.31 10.66
C ARG A 74 3.60 -8.44 9.65
N PHE A 75 4.30 -8.25 8.54
CA PHE A 75 4.44 -9.30 7.54
C PHE A 75 5.79 -9.22 6.81
N SER A 76 6.15 -10.30 6.17
CA SER A 76 7.35 -10.42 5.36
C SER A 76 7.10 -11.31 4.15
N GLY A 77 8.01 -11.20 3.19
CA GLY A 77 7.90 -11.97 1.97
C GLY A 77 9.04 -11.73 1.00
N THR A 78 8.78 -12.06 -0.24
CA THR A 78 9.70 -11.92 -1.37
C THR A 78 9.03 -11.15 -2.49
N PHE A 79 9.75 -10.24 -3.05
CA PHE A 79 9.41 -9.47 -4.24
C PHE A 79 10.26 -9.96 -5.40
N SER A 80 9.64 -10.27 -6.53
CA SER A 80 10.29 -10.96 -7.66
C SER A 80 9.99 -10.29 -8.98
N SER A 81 11.00 -10.20 -9.83
CA SER A 81 10.88 -9.86 -11.24
C SER A 81 11.66 -10.87 -12.10
N ALA A 82 11.64 -10.73 -13.43
CA ALA A 82 12.49 -11.53 -14.33
C ALA A 82 14.00 -11.32 -14.06
N ARG A 83 14.38 -10.32 -13.25
CA ARG A 83 15.79 -9.94 -13.02
C ARG A 83 16.34 -10.39 -11.66
N GLY A 84 15.48 -10.71 -10.70
CA GLY A 84 15.92 -11.13 -9.36
C GLY A 84 14.78 -11.15 -8.34
N ASN A 85 15.16 -11.47 -7.11
CA ASN A 85 14.27 -11.58 -5.98
C ASN A 85 14.89 -10.82 -4.80
N ASP A 86 14.09 -9.99 -4.13
CA ASP A 86 14.48 -9.30 -2.90
C ASP A 86 13.54 -9.70 -1.76
N LYS A 87 14.07 -9.80 -0.57
CA LYS A 87 13.29 -10.01 0.65
C LYS A 87 12.82 -8.67 1.17
N PHE A 88 11.65 -8.65 1.74
CA PHE A 88 11.14 -7.46 2.41
C PHE A 88 10.57 -7.75 3.79
N VAL A 89 10.51 -6.72 4.60
CA VAL A 89 9.74 -6.65 5.84
C VAL A 89 8.78 -5.48 5.79
N ALA A 90 7.58 -5.66 6.37
CA ALA A 90 6.53 -4.66 6.27
C ALA A 90 5.64 -4.59 7.50
N VAL A 91 4.97 -3.47 7.64
CA VAL A 91 3.95 -3.25 8.66
C VAL A 91 2.74 -2.51 8.07
N ILE A 92 1.54 -2.90 8.50
CA ILE A 92 0.31 -2.17 8.23
C ILE A 92 0.11 -1.16 9.36
N SER A 93 0.09 0.12 9.04
CA SER A 93 -0.15 1.20 9.99
C SER A 93 -1.61 1.22 10.48
N ARG A 94 -1.92 2.08 11.47
CA ARG A 94 -3.29 2.15 12.03
C ARG A 94 -4.33 2.67 11.03
N ASN A 95 -3.91 3.45 10.04
CA ASN A 95 -4.74 3.94 8.94
C ASN A 95 -4.73 3.01 7.70
N ASN A 96 -4.27 1.75 7.87
CA ASN A 96 -4.17 0.73 6.82
C ASN A 96 -3.18 1.04 5.68
N THR A 97 -2.26 1.96 5.88
CA THR A 97 -1.12 2.16 4.98
C THR A 97 -0.09 1.07 5.24
N ILE A 98 0.41 0.45 4.19
CA ILE A 98 1.53 -0.48 4.22
C ILE A 98 2.83 0.32 4.14
N LEU A 99 3.74 0.07 5.06
CA LEU A 99 5.12 0.56 5.02
C LEU A 99 6.04 -0.64 4.89
N LEU A 100 6.86 -0.67 3.84
CA LEU A 100 7.72 -1.78 3.50
C LEU A 100 9.12 -1.26 3.20
N VAL A 101 10.12 -2.04 3.59
CA VAL A 101 11.51 -1.85 3.23
C VAL A 101 12.09 -3.16 2.68
N ASP A 102 12.94 -3.03 1.70
CA ASP A 102 13.76 -4.06 1.10
C ASP A 102 15.25 -3.65 1.08
N ASP A 103 16.09 -4.29 0.29
CA ASP A 103 17.52 -4.07 0.32
C ASP A 103 17.94 -2.71 -0.27
N ASP A 104 17.13 -2.10 -1.11
CA ASP A 104 17.52 -0.91 -1.87
C ASP A 104 16.48 0.22 -1.90
N GLY A 105 15.33 0.08 -1.22
CA GLY A 105 14.32 1.14 -1.23
C GLY A 105 13.22 1.02 -0.17
N TYR A 106 12.21 1.84 -0.36
CA TYR A 106 10.99 1.78 0.45
C TYR A 106 9.76 1.79 -0.44
N THR A 107 8.74 1.09 0.06
CA THR A 107 7.42 1.06 -0.56
C THR A 107 6.37 1.57 0.41
N VAL A 108 5.50 2.43 -0.09
CA VAL A 108 4.25 2.81 0.57
C VAL A 108 3.12 2.13 -0.18
N GLY A 109 2.27 1.40 0.54
CA GLY A 109 1.17 0.66 -0.07
C GLY A 109 -0.18 0.96 0.56
N THR A 110 -1.22 0.64 -0.18
CA THR A 110 -2.63 0.75 0.25
C THR A 110 -3.38 -0.51 -0.14
N VAL A 111 -4.14 -1.07 0.81
CA VAL A 111 -5.08 -2.15 0.50
C VAL A 111 -6.34 -1.54 -0.10
N LEU A 112 -6.59 -1.80 -1.38
CA LEU A 112 -7.72 -1.26 -2.14
C LEU A 112 -8.98 -2.13 -1.98
N ALA A 113 -8.79 -3.46 -1.89
CA ALA A 113 -9.83 -4.46 -1.71
C ALA A 113 -9.21 -5.75 -1.14
N PRO A 114 -9.98 -6.75 -0.70
CA PRO A 114 -9.43 -8.00 -0.15
C PRO A 114 -8.45 -8.73 -1.09
N ASN A 115 -8.57 -8.52 -2.39
CA ASN A 115 -7.75 -9.13 -3.45
C ASN A 115 -6.97 -8.11 -4.29
N ARG A 116 -6.93 -6.83 -3.89
CA ARG A 116 -6.23 -5.76 -4.62
C ARG A 116 -5.49 -4.85 -3.65
N MET A 117 -4.25 -4.52 -3.98
CA MET A 117 -3.48 -3.50 -3.28
C MET A 117 -2.61 -2.73 -4.28
N GLU A 118 -2.23 -1.52 -3.94
CA GLU A 118 -1.26 -0.73 -4.67
C GLU A 118 0.00 -0.56 -3.84
N TRP A 119 1.16 -0.73 -4.46
CA TRP A 119 2.47 -0.48 -3.88
C TRP A 119 3.23 0.54 -4.72
N CYS A 120 3.63 1.63 -4.08
CA CYS A 120 4.44 2.67 -4.70
C CYS A 120 5.84 2.64 -4.09
N TYR A 121 6.81 2.24 -4.89
CA TYR A 121 8.21 2.08 -4.53
C TYR A 121 9.01 3.35 -4.84
N MET A 122 9.96 3.65 -3.98
CA MET A 122 10.88 4.77 -4.11
C MET A 122 12.31 4.31 -3.83
N HIS A 123 13.21 4.60 -4.78
CA HIS A 123 14.64 4.39 -4.65
C HIS A 123 15.40 5.68 -4.88
N LEU A 124 16.35 5.97 -4.02
CA LEU A 124 17.26 7.09 -4.14
C LEU A 124 18.67 6.65 -3.79
N SER A 125 19.56 6.75 -4.75
CA SER A 125 21.01 6.59 -4.56
C SER A 125 21.77 7.76 -5.18
N GLN A 126 23.09 7.72 -5.09
CA GLN A 126 23.94 8.77 -5.66
C GLN A 126 23.67 8.97 -7.16
N ASN A 127 23.47 7.87 -7.90
CA ASN A 127 23.42 7.86 -9.36
C ASN A 127 22.05 7.40 -9.93
N THR A 128 21.07 7.13 -9.08
CA THR A 128 19.79 6.57 -9.51
C THR A 128 18.63 7.13 -8.71
N ARG A 129 17.54 7.42 -9.40
CA ARG A 129 16.23 7.74 -8.82
C ARG A 129 15.19 6.91 -9.53
N VAL A 130 14.37 6.19 -8.76
CA VAL A 130 13.23 5.43 -9.27
C VAL A 130 12.00 5.79 -8.45
N ALA A 131 10.93 6.08 -9.15
CA ALA A 131 9.58 6.13 -8.58
C ALA A 131 8.69 5.22 -9.42
N SER A 132 8.00 4.29 -8.78
CA SER A 132 7.12 3.36 -9.49
C SER A 132 5.91 2.97 -8.64
N CYS A 133 4.76 2.76 -9.28
CA CYS A 133 3.59 2.19 -8.63
C CYS A 133 3.15 0.92 -9.35
N THR A 134 2.64 -0.04 -8.57
CA THR A 134 2.18 -1.34 -9.05
C THR A 134 0.84 -1.66 -8.39
N GLU A 135 -0.21 -1.80 -9.18
CA GLU A 135 -1.42 -2.44 -8.68
C GLU A 135 -1.24 -3.95 -8.69
N LEU A 136 -1.39 -4.57 -7.52
CA LEU A 136 -1.21 -5.99 -7.29
C LEU A 136 -2.56 -6.67 -7.08
N THR A 137 -2.78 -7.77 -7.81
CA THR A 137 -3.97 -8.62 -7.68
C THR A 137 -3.58 -9.96 -7.06
N LYS A 138 -4.32 -10.38 -6.03
CA LYS A 138 -4.12 -11.66 -5.35
C LYS A 138 -4.44 -12.81 -6.30
N GLN A 139 -3.56 -13.78 -6.35
CA GLN A 139 -3.76 -15.00 -7.14
C GLN A 139 -4.56 -16.02 -6.32
N PRO A 140 -5.35 -16.87 -6.99
CA PRO A 140 -6.11 -17.95 -6.35
C PRO A 140 -5.26 -18.90 -5.53
#